data_8b37461c50f1019916fe61e97076d4e6
#
_entry.id   8b37461c50f1019916fe61e97076d4e6
#
_cell.length_a   1.000
_cell.length_b   1.000
_cell.length_c   1.000
_cell.angle_alpha   90.00
_cell.angle_beta   90.00
_cell.angle_gamma   90.00
#
_symmetry.space_group_name_H-M   'P 1'
#
loop_
_entity.id
_entity.type
_entity.pdbx_description
1 polymer ?
#
loop_
_entity_poly.entity_id
_entity_poly.type
_entity_poly.pdbx_seq_one_letter_code
_entity_poly.pdbx_strand_id
1 'polypeptide(L)'
;MIKERVITILKSSGIRLPDLEERTGISRYTWNNLKNTARKREIKAEEIEAIVKLFPQYALWVVSGEVAPEAGQTSPEYDQANSNLHNQSAG
;
A
#
# COMPACT_ATOMS: atom_id res chain seq x y z
N MET A 1 2.44 -1.98 -11.96
CA MET A 1 3.85 -2.00 -11.55
C MET A 1 3.97 -1.72 -10.07
N ILE A 2 5.14 -1.93 -9.51
CA ILE A 2 5.33 -1.79 -8.05
C ILE A 2 4.99 -0.39 -7.54
N LYS A 3 5.42 0.63 -8.24
CA LYS A 3 5.16 2.02 -7.84
C LYS A 3 3.66 2.30 -7.71
N GLU A 4 2.88 1.90 -8.70
CA GLU A 4 1.44 2.14 -8.69
C GLU A 4 0.74 1.35 -7.59
N ARG A 5 1.23 0.16 -7.27
CA ARG A 5 0.68 -0.63 -6.17
C ARG A 5 0.95 0.04 -4.83
N VAL A 6 2.15 0.58 -4.63
CA VAL A 6 2.47 1.33 -3.42
C VAL A 6 1.59 2.57 -3.30
N ILE A 7 1.41 3.31 -4.40
CA ILE A 7 0.53 4.48 -4.41
C ILE A 7 -0.90 4.10 -4.06
N THR A 8 -1.37 2.96 -4.58
CA THR A 8 -2.71 2.45 -4.27
C THR A 8 -2.86 2.19 -2.77
N ILE A 9 -1.85 1.58 -2.15
CA ILE A 9 -1.87 1.34 -0.70
C ILE A 9 -1.96 2.67 0.06
N LEU A 10 -1.13 3.64 -0.31
CA LEU A 10 -1.12 4.93 0.37
C LEU A 10 -2.47 5.63 0.28
N LYS A 11 -3.12 5.55 -0.88
CA LYS A 11 -4.42 6.19 -1.08
C LYS A 11 -5.53 5.44 -0.35
N SER A 12 -5.55 4.11 -0.46
CA SER A 12 -6.63 3.32 0.13
C SER A 12 -6.56 3.25 1.65
N SER A 13 -5.35 3.31 2.22
CA SER A 13 -5.19 3.28 3.67
C SER A 13 -5.59 4.59 4.35
N GLY A 14 -5.55 5.68 3.59
CA GLY A 14 -5.81 7.00 4.16
C GLY A 14 -4.74 7.49 5.12
N ILE A 15 -3.57 6.85 5.14
CA ILE A 15 -2.51 7.28 6.06
C ILE A 15 -2.04 8.68 5.70
N ARG A 16 -1.90 9.53 6.71
CA ARG A 16 -1.50 10.91 6.51
C ARG A 16 0.02 11.00 6.38
N LEU A 17 0.49 11.98 5.60
CA LEU A 17 1.92 12.14 5.35
C LEU A 17 2.76 12.29 6.63
N PRO A 18 2.33 13.06 7.65
CA PRO A 18 3.11 13.13 8.90
C PRO A 18 3.26 11.78 9.59
N ASP A 19 2.19 10.98 9.60
CA ASP A 19 2.22 9.65 10.21
C ASP A 19 3.13 8.71 9.42
N LEU A 20 3.06 8.81 8.10
CA LEU A 20 3.89 8.00 7.21
C LEU A 20 5.37 8.32 7.44
N GLU A 21 5.71 9.59 7.54
CA GLU A 21 7.07 10.03 7.85
C GLU A 21 7.54 9.47 9.19
N GLU A 22 6.71 9.59 10.22
CA GLU A 22 7.05 9.12 11.56
C GLU A 22 7.29 7.61 11.58
N ARG A 23 6.42 6.86 10.90
CA ARG A 23 6.49 5.39 10.94
C ARG A 23 7.57 4.81 10.05
N THR A 24 7.97 5.50 9.00
CA THR A 24 8.94 4.99 8.04
C THR A 24 10.32 5.63 8.17
N GLY A 25 10.40 6.80 8.77
CA GLY A 25 11.64 7.57 8.80
C GLY A 25 11.97 8.22 7.47
N ILE A 26 11.08 8.13 6.49
CA ILE A 26 11.26 8.73 5.17
C ILE A 26 10.41 10.00 5.12
N SER A 27 11.02 11.09 4.63
CA SER A 27 10.41 12.41 4.60
C SER A 27 9.03 12.41 3.94
N ARG A 28 8.10 13.16 4.54
CA ARG A 28 6.77 13.36 3.96
C ARG A 28 6.85 13.96 2.56
N TYR A 29 7.86 14.77 2.31
CA TYR A 29 8.06 15.37 0.99
C TYR A 29 8.41 14.30 -0.05
N THR A 30 9.21 13.32 0.35
CA THR A 30 9.56 12.18 -0.50
C THR A 30 8.32 11.37 -0.85
N TRP A 31 7.48 11.07 0.14
CA TRP A 31 6.23 10.34 -0.10
C TRP A 31 5.26 11.15 -0.98
N ASN A 32 5.17 12.45 -0.74
CA ASN A 32 4.30 13.30 -1.55
C ASN A 32 4.77 13.33 -3.00
N ASN A 33 6.08 13.39 -3.23
CA ASN A 33 6.62 13.34 -4.59
C ASN A 33 6.31 12.00 -5.28
N LEU A 34 6.36 10.90 -4.53
CA LEU A 34 6.01 9.60 -5.09
C LEU A 34 4.55 9.54 -5.51
N LYS A 35 3.66 10.10 -4.70
CA LYS A 35 2.22 10.12 -4.99
C LYS A 35 1.86 11.06 -6.13
N ASN A 36 2.71 12.00 -6.46
CA ASN A 36 2.47 12.97 -7.52
C ASN A 36 2.72 12.34 -8.88
N THR A 37 1.64 11.98 -9.59
CA THR A 37 1.75 11.30 -10.87
C THR A 37 2.36 12.15 -11.98
N ALA A 38 2.42 13.47 -11.80
CA ALA A 38 3.10 14.36 -12.74
C ALA A 38 4.62 14.19 -12.69
N ARG A 39 5.14 13.68 -11.58
CA ARG A 39 6.56 13.42 -11.43
C ARG A 39 6.85 11.97 -11.78
N LYS A 40 7.65 11.77 -12.81
CA LYS A 40 7.94 10.43 -13.33
C LYS A 40 9.23 9.89 -12.71
N ARG A 41 9.27 9.77 -11.39
CA ARG A 41 10.41 9.15 -10.76
C ARG A 41 10.09 7.69 -10.40
N GLU A 42 11.12 6.87 -10.39
CA GLU A 42 10.96 5.48 -10.00
C GLU A 42 10.92 5.36 -8.49
N ILE A 43 10.27 4.31 -8.01
CA ILE A 43 10.24 4.00 -6.58
C ILE A 43 11.59 3.39 -6.19
N LYS A 44 12.06 3.75 -4.99
CA LYS A 44 13.32 3.24 -4.46
C LYS A 44 13.09 2.00 -3.62
N ALA A 45 14.11 1.14 -3.55
CA ALA A 45 14.03 -0.09 -2.77
C ALA A 45 13.69 0.19 -1.30
N GLU A 46 14.27 1.24 -0.72
CA GLU A 46 13.97 1.60 0.68
C GLU A 46 12.52 1.99 0.90
N GLU A 47 11.89 2.58 -0.11
CA GLU A 47 10.48 2.95 -0.05
C GLU A 47 9.60 1.71 -0.11
N ILE A 48 9.95 0.77 -0.97
CA ILE A 48 9.24 -0.52 -1.07
C ILE A 48 9.33 -1.26 0.26
N GLU A 49 10.54 -1.34 0.80
CA GLU A 49 10.78 -2.02 2.07
C GLU A 49 9.97 -1.39 3.21
N ALA A 50 9.94 -0.06 3.26
CA ALA A 50 9.19 0.65 4.29
C ALA A 50 7.69 0.34 4.21
N ILE A 51 7.14 0.30 3.01
CA ILE A 51 5.70 0.01 2.82
C ILE A 51 5.39 -1.44 3.18
N VAL A 52 6.27 -2.37 2.82
CA VAL A 52 6.07 -3.79 3.14
C VAL A 52 6.13 -4.02 4.65
N LYS A 53 6.98 -3.28 5.35
CA LYS A 53 7.06 -3.37 6.82
C LYS A 53 5.83 -2.76 7.49
N LEU A 54 5.31 -1.67 6.93
CA LEU A 54 4.15 -0.98 7.49
C LEU A 54 2.84 -1.71 7.18
N PHE A 55 2.75 -2.33 6.01
CA PHE A 55 1.58 -3.08 5.56
C PHE A 55 1.99 -4.49 5.14
N PRO A 56 2.41 -5.33 6.10
CA PRO A 56 2.95 -6.65 5.76
C PRO A 56 1.97 -7.56 5.03
N GLN A 57 0.67 -7.35 5.20
CA GLN A 57 -0.35 -8.14 4.51
C GLN A 57 -0.34 -7.91 2.98
N TYR A 58 0.30 -6.84 2.52
CA TYR A 58 0.35 -6.51 1.09
C TYR A 58 1.70 -6.82 0.44
N ALA A 59 2.61 -7.47 1.18
CA ALA A 59 3.98 -7.70 0.70
C ALA A 59 4.02 -8.45 -0.63
N LEU A 60 3.29 -9.57 -0.73
CA LEU A 60 3.25 -10.36 -1.95
C LEU A 60 2.66 -9.56 -3.11
N TRP A 61 1.55 -8.89 -2.84
CA TRP A 61 0.87 -8.11 -3.88
C TRP A 61 1.76 -6.97 -4.40
N VAL A 62 2.47 -6.30 -3.51
CA VAL A 62 3.35 -5.18 -3.92
C VAL A 62 4.37 -5.64 -4.93
N VAL A 63 5.01 -6.79 -4.70
CA VAL A 63 6.12 -7.23 -5.57
C VAL A 63 5.66 -8.07 -6.75
N SER A 64 4.53 -8.77 -6.66
CA SER A 64 4.11 -9.72 -7.69
C SER A 64 2.78 -9.40 -8.35
N GLY A 65 1.95 -8.59 -7.70
CA GLY A 65 0.58 -8.34 -8.17
C GLY A 65 -0.39 -9.47 -7.81
N GLU A 66 0.07 -10.48 -7.10
CA GLU A 66 -0.74 -11.64 -6.72
C GLU A 66 -1.15 -11.57 -5.26
N VAL A 67 -2.19 -12.32 -4.90
CA VAL A 67 -2.63 -12.46 -3.51
C VAL A 67 -2.63 -13.93 -3.14
N ALA A 68 -2.51 -14.20 -1.84
CA ALA A 68 -2.58 -15.54 -1.28
C ALA A 68 -3.32 -15.43 0.05
N PRO A 69 -4.66 -15.32 0.00
CA PRO A 69 -5.44 -15.06 1.22
C PRO A 69 -5.26 -16.12 2.31
N GLU A 70 -5.04 -17.36 1.93
CA GLU A 70 -4.80 -18.45 2.88
C GLU A 70 -3.49 -18.25 3.66
N ALA A 71 -2.59 -17.45 3.13
CA ALA A 71 -1.33 -17.09 3.80
C ALA A 71 -1.39 -15.69 4.42
N GLY A 72 -2.58 -15.08 4.47
CA GLY A 72 -2.72 -13.73 4.99
C GLY A 72 -2.21 -12.64 4.06
N GLN A 73 -2.01 -12.96 2.78
CA GLN A 73 -1.50 -11.99 1.80
C GLN A 73 -2.62 -11.55 0.88
N THR A 74 -2.97 -10.28 0.98
CA THR A 74 -4.10 -9.69 0.28
C THR A 74 -3.68 -8.45 -0.49
N SER A 75 -4.66 -7.71 -1.00
CA SER A 75 -4.46 -6.41 -1.64
C SER A 75 -5.55 -5.47 -1.14
N PRO A 76 -5.38 -4.16 -1.31
CA PRO A 76 -6.46 -3.23 -0.95
C PRO A 76 -7.77 -3.54 -1.66
N GLU A 77 -7.70 -3.90 -2.94
CA GLU A 77 -8.89 -4.26 -3.71
C GLU A 77 -9.54 -5.53 -3.16
N TYR A 78 -8.74 -6.54 -2.85
CA TYR A 78 -9.23 -7.78 -2.26
C TYR A 78 -9.91 -7.51 -0.92
N ASP A 79 -9.26 -6.74 -0.06
CA ASP A 79 -9.81 -6.43 1.27
C ASP A 79 -11.13 -5.67 1.16
N GLN A 80 -11.22 -4.73 0.24
CA GLN A 80 -12.45 -3.96 0.03
C GLN A 80 -13.58 -4.86 -0.44
N ALA A 81 -13.31 -5.75 -1.39
CA ALA A 81 -14.31 -6.68 -1.92
C ALA A 81 -14.80 -7.64 -0.82
N ASN A 82 -13.90 -8.14 -0.01
CA ASN A 82 -14.25 -9.07 1.08
C ASN A 82 -14.97 -8.36 2.22
N SER A 83 -14.60 -7.12 2.52
CA SER A 83 -15.29 -6.32 3.52
C SER A 83 -16.75 -6.12 3.12
N ASN A 84 -17.00 -5.78 1.84
CA ASN A 84 -18.35 -5.60 1.33
C ASN A 84 -19.16 -6.90 1.40
N LEU A 85 -18.54 -8.02 1.03
CA LEU A 85 -19.17 -9.34 1.12
C LEU A 85 -19.50 -9.68 2.56
N HIS A 86 -18.56 -9.44 3.46
CA HIS A 86 -18.73 -9.73 4.87
C HIS A 86 -19.86 -8.89 5.47
N ASN A 87 -19.93 -7.61 5.11
CA ASN A 87 -20.99 -6.72 5.56
C ASN A 87 -22.35 -7.19 5.09
N GLN A 88 -22.44 -7.67 3.85
CA GLN A 88 -23.68 -8.23 3.32
C GLN A 88 -24.10 -9.49 4.06
N SER A 89 -23.11 -10.33 4.41
CA SER A 89 -23.39 -11.55 5.16
C SER A 89 -23.85 -11.28 6.58
N ALA A 90 -23.31 -10.22 7.19
CA ALA A 90 -23.63 -9.85 8.57
C ALA A 90 -25.00 -9.17 8.67
N GLY A 91 -25.45 -8.63 7.56
CA GLY A 91 -26.74 -7.96 7.51
C GLY A 91 -27.86 -8.90 7.20
#